data_6b7f23a0ebe8130b11961585052a0e7e
#
_entry.id   6b7f23a0ebe8130b11961585052a0e7e
#
_cell.length_a   1.000
_cell.length_b   1.000
_cell.length_c   1.000
_cell.angle_alpha   90.00
_cell.angle_beta   90.00
_cell.angle_gamma   90.00
#
_symmetry.space_group_name_H-M   'P 1'
#
loop_
_entity.id
_entity.type
_entity.pdbx_description
1 polymer ?
#
loop_
_entity_poly.entity_id
_entity_poly.type
_entity_poly.pdbx_seq_one_letter_code
_entity_poly.pdbx_strand_id
1 'polypeptide(L)'
;MTFMFVELAFMLIVILVAAEVFTNALEHLGERLKISEGVTGSLFAAVGTALPETMVPLLALAGGTSSQAVNEEIGVGAILGAPLMLATLTTFLMALAVIRSRGPRGTITPERTGFVRDMNTFLAAFSLATVAMFVPHHNWAVRALLAAMLVGLYVMYVVLTFRASTRLVDAGHGTEAPHAMLLSRVGLPTNLATIVLQLLIGVALLVGGAKGFIHGVEGVSHVLGVSALLLSLIIVPIATELPEKVNSVLWIRRGKDTLAFGNITGAMVFQGTLLPAIGIMLTPWEPRPEVLTGVIITLAAAAWLRVNARTRGLAIWALLANGAGYAGYLAVTLAR
;
A
#
# COMPACT_ATOMS: atom_id res chain seq x y z
N MET A 1 -12.37 25.16 -11.10
CA MET A 1 -11.01 24.85 -10.66
C MET A 1 -10.95 24.54 -9.16
N THR A 2 -11.19 25.47 -8.25
CA THR A 2 -11.14 25.27 -6.78
C THR A 2 -12.01 24.11 -6.30
N PHE A 3 -13.20 23.93 -6.88
CA PHE A 3 -14.13 22.86 -6.49
C PHE A 3 -13.53 21.45 -6.64
N MET A 4 -12.83 21.15 -7.75
CA MET A 4 -12.24 19.83 -8.00
C MET A 4 -11.11 19.48 -7.01
N PHE A 5 -10.27 20.46 -6.64
CA PHE A 5 -9.25 20.25 -5.60
C PHE A 5 -9.87 20.04 -4.23
N VAL A 6 -10.95 20.77 -3.91
CA VAL A 6 -11.70 20.59 -2.66
C VAL A 6 -12.37 19.21 -2.62
N GLU A 7 -12.98 18.78 -3.72
CA GLU A 7 -13.58 17.45 -3.85
C GLU A 7 -12.53 16.35 -3.66
N LEU A 8 -11.40 16.44 -4.35
CA LEU A 8 -10.30 15.49 -4.22
C LEU A 8 -9.81 15.39 -2.76
N ALA A 9 -9.56 16.53 -2.11
CA ALA A 9 -9.11 16.57 -0.72
C ALA A 9 -10.18 16.05 0.26
N PHE A 10 -11.46 16.39 0.03
CA PHE A 10 -12.56 15.92 0.85
C PHE A 10 -12.76 14.40 0.72
N MET A 11 -12.73 13.87 -0.50
CA MET A 11 -12.87 12.43 -0.74
C MET A 11 -11.69 11.64 -0.19
N LEU A 12 -10.49 12.22 -0.19
CA LEU A 12 -9.35 11.66 0.52
C LEU A 12 -9.64 11.51 2.03
N ILE A 13 -10.16 12.55 2.66
CA ILE A 13 -10.52 12.49 4.09
C ILE A 13 -11.59 11.41 4.33
N VAL A 14 -12.58 11.31 3.44
CA VAL A 14 -13.61 10.26 3.51
C VAL A 14 -12.98 8.87 3.46
N ILE A 15 -12.03 8.62 2.54
CA ILE A 15 -11.31 7.34 2.44
C ILE A 15 -10.55 7.01 3.73
N LEU A 16 -9.83 7.99 4.30
CA LEU A 16 -9.07 7.80 5.53
C LEU A 16 -9.98 7.49 6.73
N VAL A 17 -11.08 8.23 6.87
CA VAL A 17 -12.09 7.96 7.91
C VAL A 17 -12.74 6.59 7.71
N ALA A 18 -13.04 6.22 6.47
CA ALA A 18 -13.65 4.93 6.14
C ALA A 18 -12.71 3.76 6.48
N ALA A 19 -11.42 3.89 6.20
CA ALA A 19 -10.40 2.90 6.55
C ALA A 19 -10.33 2.71 8.07
N GLU A 20 -10.32 3.80 8.85
CA GLU A 20 -10.34 3.75 10.32
C GLU A 20 -11.61 3.07 10.86
N VAL A 21 -12.78 3.44 10.34
CA VAL A 21 -14.08 2.84 10.72
C VAL A 21 -14.07 1.34 10.44
N PHE A 22 -13.55 0.93 9.29
CA PHE A 22 -13.47 -0.47 8.88
C PHE A 22 -12.48 -1.26 9.73
N THR A 23 -11.26 -0.74 9.91
CA THR A 23 -10.20 -1.41 10.69
C THR A 23 -10.60 -1.59 12.14
N ASN A 24 -11.17 -0.55 12.78
CA ASN A 24 -11.68 -0.63 14.14
C ASN A 24 -12.76 -1.72 14.29
N ALA A 25 -13.65 -1.88 13.31
CA ALA A 25 -14.65 -2.95 13.35
C ALA A 25 -14.02 -4.35 13.17
N LEU A 26 -12.98 -4.48 12.32
CA LEU A 26 -12.25 -5.74 12.13
C LEU A 26 -11.50 -6.19 13.41
N GLU A 27 -10.90 -5.26 14.14
CA GLU A 27 -10.25 -5.54 15.43
C GLU A 27 -11.26 -6.14 16.42
N HIS A 28 -12.43 -5.51 16.56
CA HIS A 28 -13.51 -6.05 17.41
C HIS A 28 -14.09 -7.37 16.91
N LEU A 29 -14.12 -7.60 15.60
CA LEU A 29 -14.52 -8.90 15.04
C LEU A 29 -13.50 -9.98 15.41
N GLY A 30 -12.19 -9.67 15.27
CA GLY A 30 -11.09 -10.56 15.63
C GLY A 30 -11.12 -10.96 17.10
N GLU A 31 -11.31 -9.97 17.99
CA GLU A 31 -11.47 -10.19 19.44
C GLU A 31 -12.67 -11.10 19.73
N ARG A 32 -13.83 -10.82 19.11
CA ARG A 32 -15.06 -11.59 19.33
C ARG A 32 -14.97 -13.02 18.81
N LEU A 33 -14.28 -13.22 17.68
CA LEU A 33 -14.07 -14.56 17.10
C LEU A 33 -12.89 -15.30 17.77
N LYS A 34 -12.23 -14.70 18.78
CA LYS A 34 -11.06 -15.24 19.48
C LYS A 34 -9.95 -15.65 18.52
N ILE A 35 -9.73 -14.81 17.52
CA ILE A 35 -8.65 -14.99 16.55
C ILE A 35 -7.38 -14.43 17.20
N SER A 36 -6.25 -15.12 17.03
CA SER A 36 -4.98 -14.68 17.63
C SER A 36 -4.51 -13.34 17.05
N GLU A 37 -3.83 -12.54 17.86
CA GLU A 37 -3.28 -11.24 17.48
C GLU A 37 -2.40 -11.32 16.22
N GLY A 38 -1.63 -12.42 16.09
CA GLY A 38 -0.83 -12.69 14.90
C GLY A 38 -1.64 -12.87 13.63
N VAL A 39 -2.81 -13.52 13.68
CA VAL A 39 -3.72 -13.68 12.53
C VAL A 39 -4.53 -12.40 12.32
N THR A 40 -4.99 -11.76 13.37
CA THR A 40 -5.74 -10.51 13.27
C THR A 40 -4.85 -9.38 12.77
N GLY A 41 -3.64 -9.24 13.30
CA GLY A 41 -2.69 -8.23 12.86
C GLY A 41 -2.18 -8.46 11.44
N SER A 42 -1.86 -9.70 11.06
CA SER A 42 -1.32 -9.97 9.72
C SER A 42 -2.38 -10.10 8.63
N LEU A 43 -3.59 -10.58 8.93
CA LEU A 43 -4.65 -10.76 7.95
C LEU A 43 -5.65 -9.60 7.97
N PHE A 44 -6.21 -9.25 9.12
CA PHE A 44 -7.25 -8.23 9.20
C PHE A 44 -6.69 -6.80 9.18
N ALA A 45 -5.55 -6.55 9.82
CA ALA A 45 -4.89 -5.26 9.69
C ALA A 45 -4.38 -5.07 8.25
N ALA A 46 -3.72 -6.09 7.65
CA ALA A 46 -3.28 -6.02 6.26
C ALA A 46 -4.45 -5.82 5.28
N VAL A 47 -5.58 -6.51 5.47
CA VAL A 47 -6.79 -6.29 4.65
C VAL A 47 -7.40 -4.92 4.93
N GLY A 48 -7.46 -4.49 6.19
CA GLY A 48 -8.04 -3.19 6.57
C GLY A 48 -7.25 -2.00 6.04
N THR A 49 -5.94 -2.05 6.17
CA THR A 49 -5.05 -0.98 5.67
C THR A 49 -4.90 -1.04 4.15
N ALA A 50 -4.88 -2.23 3.53
CA ALA A 50 -4.78 -2.37 2.08
C ALA A 50 -6.12 -2.16 1.32
N LEU A 51 -7.23 -1.92 2.02
CA LEU A 51 -8.51 -1.68 1.36
C LEU A 51 -8.52 -0.41 0.50
N PRO A 52 -8.04 0.76 0.98
CA PRO A 52 -8.01 1.96 0.15
C PRO A 52 -7.18 1.76 -1.13
N GLU A 53 -6.00 1.14 -1.01
CA GLU A 53 -5.10 0.86 -2.13
C GLU A 53 -5.70 -0.13 -3.13
N THR A 54 -6.58 -1.01 -2.67
CA THR A 54 -7.28 -1.98 -3.51
C THR A 54 -8.52 -1.39 -4.13
N MET A 55 -9.30 -0.65 -3.34
CA MET A 55 -10.60 -0.14 -3.78
C MET A 55 -10.49 0.95 -4.84
N VAL A 56 -9.49 1.86 -4.72
CA VAL A 56 -9.31 2.93 -5.71
C VAL A 56 -9.02 2.37 -7.10
N PRO A 57 -7.99 1.51 -7.32
CA PRO A 57 -7.73 0.95 -8.64
C PRO A 57 -8.86 0.02 -9.13
N LEU A 58 -9.47 -0.79 -8.26
CA LEU A 58 -10.57 -1.68 -8.66
C LEU A 58 -11.79 -0.89 -9.13
N LEU A 59 -12.19 0.16 -8.41
CA LEU A 59 -13.33 0.99 -8.80
C LEU A 59 -13.02 1.84 -10.03
N ALA A 60 -11.77 2.32 -10.18
CA ALA A 60 -11.36 2.97 -11.42
C ALA A 60 -11.56 2.02 -12.59
N LEU A 61 -11.02 0.81 -12.53
CA LEU A 61 -11.11 -0.20 -13.59
C LEU A 61 -12.55 -0.72 -13.81
N ALA A 62 -13.40 -0.70 -12.79
CA ALA A 62 -14.80 -1.08 -12.90
C ALA A 62 -15.69 0.02 -13.52
N GLY A 63 -15.14 1.13 -13.99
CA GLY A 63 -15.88 2.23 -14.62
C GLY A 63 -16.09 3.43 -13.69
N GLY A 64 -15.02 3.91 -13.06
CA GLY A 64 -15.04 5.05 -12.14
C GLY A 64 -15.35 6.37 -12.81
N THR A 65 -15.00 6.52 -14.10
CA THR A 65 -15.32 7.67 -14.96
C THR A 65 -16.02 7.23 -16.24
N SER A 66 -16.44 8.18 -17.07
CA SER A 66 -17.05 7.92 -18.39
C SER A 66 -16.03 7.47 -19.45
N SER A 67 -14.73 7.68 -19.22
CA SER A 67 -13.65 7.34 -20.13
C SER A 67 -12.90 6.11 -19.69
N GLN A 68 -12.96 5.03 -20.46
CA GLN A 68 -12.22 3.80 -20.17
C GLN A 68 -10.71 4.04 -20.12
N ALA A 69 -10.16 4.84 -21.03
CA ALA A 69 -8.74 5.16 -21.05
C ALA A 69 -8.28 5.86 -19.75
N VAL A 70 -9.07 6.82 -19.25
CA VAL A 70 -8.81 7.50 -17.97
C VAL A 70 -8.90 6.53 -16.79
N ASN A 71 -9.87 5.62 -16.80
CA ASN A 71 -10.03 4.59 -15.77
C ASN A 71 -8.81 3.66 -15.71
N GLU A 72 -8.33 3.22 -16.86
CA GLU A 72 -7.12 2.39 -16.96
C GLU A 72 -5.88 3.14 -16.47
N GLU A 73 -5.73 4.41 -16.84
CA GLU A 73 -4.63 5.26 -16.38
C GLU A 73 -4.64 5.46 -14.86
N ILE A 74 -5.81 5.75 -14.27
CA ILE A 74 -5.95 5.89 -12.82
C ILE A 74 -5.64 4.57 -12.12
N GLY A 75 -6.17 3.45 -12.65
CA GLY A 75 -5.92 2.13 -12.08
C GLY A 75 -4.46 1.73 -12.10
N VAL A 76 -3.79 1.86 -13.25
CA VAL A 76 -2.36 1.55 -13.40
C VAL A 76 -1.50 2.47 -12.53
N GLY A 77 -1.81 3.78 -12.53
CA GLY A 77 -1.11 4.76 -11.71
C GLY A 77 -1.21 4.46 -10.21
N ALA A 78 -2.40 4.12 -9.72
CA ALA A 78 -2.60 3.72 -8.34
C ALA A 78 -1.81 2.46 -7.97
N ILE A 79 -1.86 1.42 -8.82
CA ILE A 79 -1.16 0.15 -8.59
C ILE A 79 0.36 0.32 -8.53
N LEU A 80 0.94 1.12 -9.41
CA LEU A 80 2.39 1.24 -9.54
C LEU A 80 2.98 2.36 -8.67
N GLY A 81 2.20 3.39 -8.36
CA GLY A 81 2.64 4.50 -7.54
C GLY A 81 2.81 4.13 -6.07
N ALA A 82 2.01 3.20 -5.56
CA ALA A 82 2.05 2.76 -4.17
C ALA A 82 3.41 2.14 -3.80
N PRO A 83 3.92 1.09 -4.47
CA PRO A 83 5.24 0.53 -4.15
C PRO A 83 6.39 1.50 -4.43
N LEU A 84 6.27 2.39 -5.42
CA LEU A 84 7.25 3.47 -5.64
C LEU A 84 7.36 4.34 -4.40
N MET A 85 6.24 4.76 -3.86
CA MET A 85 6.20 5.66 -2.71
C MET A 85 6.67 4.97 -1.43
N LEU A 86 6.29 3.71 -1.20
CA LEU A 86 6.75 2.94 -0.03
C LEU A 86 8.25 2.70 -0.06
N ALA A 87 8.81 2.28 -1.20
CA ALA A 87 10.23 2.01 -1.33
C ALA A 87 11.11 3.27 -1.21
N THR A 88 10.58 4.43 -1.59
CA THR A 88 11.36 5.68 -1.68
C THR A 88 10.96 6.70 -0.62
N LEU A 89 9.86 7.40 -0.78
CA LEU A 89 9.44 8.50 0.09
C LEU A 89 9.19 8.04 1.53
N THR A 90 8.52 6.90 1.73
CA THR A 90 8.18 6.42 3.06
C THR A 90 9.44 6.05 3.85
N THR A 91 10.38 5.32 3.24
CA THR A 91 11.66 4.98 3.88
C THR A 91 12.50 6.23 4.18
N PHE A 92 12.47 7.24 3.32
CA PHE A 92 13.07 8.55 3.55
C PHE A 92 12.45 9.27 4.76
N LEU A 93 11.12 9.32 4.86
CA LEU A 93 10.42 9.93 5.99
C LEU A 93 10.73 9.22 7.31
N MET A 94 10.81 7.88 7.30
CA MET A 94 11.23 7.10 8.46
C MET A 94 12.66 7.46 8.91
N ALA A 95 13.58 7.63 7.96
CA ALA A 95 14.94 8.08 8.26
C ALA A 95 14.97 9.49 8.86
N LEU A 96 14.21 10.43 8.28
CA LEU A 96 14.08 11.79 8.81
C LEU A 96 13.51 11.80 10.24
N ALA A 97 12.55 10.92 10.52
CA ALA A 97 11.90 10.85 11.82
C ALA A 97 12.86 10.50 12.97
N VAL A 98 13.96 9.79 12.67
CA VAL A 98 14.93 9.32 13.68
C VAL A 98 16.35 9.87 13.50
N ILE A 99 16.62 10.67 12.48
CA ILE A 99 17.97 11.20 12.22
C ILE A 99 18.51 12.03 13.37
N ARG A 100 17.64 12.78 14.06
CA ARG A 100 18.04 13.59 15.22
C ARG A 100 18.40 12.75 16.44
N SER A 101 17.73 11.63 16.66
CA SER A 101 17.94 10.76 17.82
C SER A 101 19.04 9.73 17.61
N ARG A 102 19.18 9.19 16.38
CA ARG A 102 20.14 8.12 16.07
C ARG A 102 21.36 8.61 15.28
N GLY A 103 21.33 9.84 14.78
CA GLY A 103 22.37 10.44 13.95
C GLY A 103 22.35 9.93 12.50
N PRO A 104 23.03 10.61 11.56
CA PRO A 104 23.04 10.24 10.13
C PRO A 104 23.78 8.93 9.84
N ARG A 105 24.70 8.52 10.72
CA ARG A 105 25.43 7.23 10.67
C ARG A 105 24.76 6.14 11.50
N GLY A 106 23.66 6.44 12.18
CA GLY A 106 22.88 5.49 12.95
C GLY A 106 22.23 4.43 12.08
N THR A 107 21.67 3.42 12.71
CA THR A 107 21.01 2.29 12.04
C THR A 107 19.60 2.11 12.56
N ILE A 108 18.78 1.52 11.73
CA ILE A 108 17.46 1.01 12.02
C ILE A 108 17.55 -0.51 11.92
N THR A 109 17.07 -1.23 12.92
CA THR A 109 17.29 -2.67 13.06
C THR A 109 16.00 -3.47 13.04
N PRO A 110 15.32 -3.58 11.86
CA PRO A 110 14.19 -4.49 11.73
C PRO A 110 14.63 -5.95 11.89
N GLU A 111 13.71 -6.84 12.28
CA GLU A 111 13.98 -8.27 12.28
C GLU A 111 14.37 -8.72 10.86
N ARG A 112 15.56 -9.30 10.77
CA ARG A 112 16.24 -9.51 9.48
C ARG A 112 15.57 -10.56 8.61
N THR A 113 15.08 -11.65 9.21
CA THR A 113 14.52 -12.79 8.45
C THR A 113 13.23 -12.39 7.75
N GLY A 114 12.34 -11.72 8.45
CA GLY A 114 11.10 -11.17 7.90
C GLY A 114 11.39 -10.13 6.82
N PHE A 115 12.22 -9.14 7.14
CA PHE A 115 12.59 -8.10 6.19
C PHE A 115 13.20 -8.65 4.89
N VAL A 116 14.13 -9.61 4.99
CA VAL A 116 14.78 -10.23 3.82
C VAL A 116 13.79 -11.04 3.00
N ARG A 117 12.91 -11.80 3.66
CA ARG A 117 11.83 -12.55 3.00
C ARG A 117 10.92 -11.62 2.21
N ASP A 118 10.42 -10.57 2.87
CA ASP A 118 9.50 -9.60 2.27
C ASP A 118 10.13 -8.93 1.06
N MET A 119 11.35 -8.41 1.20
CA MET A 119 12.06 -7.74 0.11
C MET A 119 12.39 -8.68 -1.06
N ASN A 120 12.79 -9.94 -0.79
CA ASN A 120 13.03 -10.91 -1.85
C ASN A 120 11.75 -11.26 -2.60
N THR A 121 10.63 -11.45 -1.88
CA THR A 121 9.32 -11.73 -2.49
C THR A 121 8.85 -10.54 -3.32
N PHE A 122 8.96 -9.32 -2.78
CA PHE A 122 8.62 -8.10 -3.50
C PHE A 122 9.43 -7.94 -4.78
N LEU A 123 10.77 -8.05 -4.69
CA LEU A 123 11.65 -7.91 -5.86
C LEU A 123 11.33 -8.95 -6.94
N ALA A 124 11.12 -10.21 -6.56
CA ALA A 124 10.75 -11.26 -7.50
C ALA A 124 9.39 -10.97 -8.17
N ALA A 125 8.38 -10.65 -7.37
CA ALA A 125 7.04 -10.39 -7.87
C ALA A 125 6.96 -9.12 -8.73
N PHE A 126 7.55 -8.03 -8.28
CA PHE A 126 7.49 -6.76 -9.00
C PHE A 126 8.33 -6.79 -10.29
N SER A 127 9.43 -7.56 -10.31
CA SER A 127 10.17 -7.86 -11.56
C SER A 127 9.31 -8.67 -12.53
N LEU A 128 8.57 -9.68 -12.04
CA LEU A 128 7.66 -10.46 -12.87
C LEU A 128 6.52 -9.58 -13.43
N ALA A 129 5.95 -8.69 -12.61
CA ALA A 129 4.95 -7.72 -13.04
C ALA A 129 5.51 -6.74 -14.10
N THR A 130 6.79 -6.37 -13.98
CA THR A 130 7.49 -5.54 -14.98
C THR A 130 7.64 -6.28 -16.30
N VAL A 131 8.05 -7.55 -16.28
CA VAL A 131 8.15 -8.39 -17.48
C VAL A 131 6.79 -8.51 -18.18
N ALA A 132 5.71 -8.61 -17.42
CA ALA A 132 4.36 -8.67 -17.98
C ALA A 132 3.96 -7.44 -18.80
N MET A 133 4.59 -6.28 -18.60
CA MET A 133 4.35 -5.07 -19.41
C MET A 133 4.78 -5.21 -20.87
N PHE A 134 5.71 -6.13 -21.14
CA PHE A 134 6.21 -6.39 -22.48
C PHE A 134 5.46 -7.53 -23.17
N VAL A 135 4.46 -8.13 -22.53
CA VAL A 135 3.60 -9.17 -23.14
C VAL A 135 2.45 -8.49 -23.87
N PRO A 136 2.30 -8.71 -25.20
CA PRO A 136 1.22 -8.11 -25.97
C PRO A 136 -0.16 -8.39 -25.37
N HIS A 137 -1.06 -7.40 -25.45
CA HIS A 137 -2.39 -7.48 -24.85
C HIS A 137 -3.21 -8.68 -25.38
N HIS A 138 -3.08 -9.02 -26.65
CA HIS A 138 -3.77 -10.17 -27.26
C HIS A 138 -3.32 -11.54 -26.74
N ASN A 139 -2.15 -11.61 -26.10
CA ASN A 139 -1.61 -12.87 -25.57
C ASN A 139 -2.09 -13.13 -24.15
N TRP A 140 -3.40 -13.28 -24.04
CA TRP A 140 -4.02 -13.37 -22.73
C TRP A 140 -3.61 -14.61 -21.92
N ALA A 141 -3.29 -15.70 -22.57
CA ALA A 141 -2.86 -16.92 -21.87
C ALA A 141 -1.55 -16.71 -21.09
N VAL A 142 -0.57 -16.02 -21.69
CA VAL A 142 0.69 -15.67 -21.01
C VAL A 142 0.43 -14.65 -19.90
N ARG A 143 -0.42 -13.66 -20.14
CA ARG A 143 -0.80 -12.65 -19.13
C ARG A 143 -1.48 -13.30 -17.93
N ALA A 144 -2.44 -14.21 -18.18
CA ALA A 144 -3.12 -14.97 -17.13
C ALA A 144 -2.16 -15.87 -16.34
N LEU A 145 -1.20 -16.51 -17.02
CA LEU A 145 -0.16 -17.30 -16.35
C LEU A 145 0.71 -16.42 -15.42
N LEU A 146 1.14 -15.25 -15.89
CA LEU A 146 1.95 -14.31 -15.09
C LEU A 146 1.15 -13.77 -13.89
N ALA A 147 -0.13 -13.43 -14.10
CA ALA A 147 -1.02 -13.03 -13.01
C ALA A 147 -1.23 -14.15 -11.99
N ALA A 148 -1.45 -15.39 -12.45
CA ALA A 148 -1.57 -16.55 -11.56
C ALA A 148 -0.28 -16.81 -10.77
N MET A 149 0.90 -16.64 -11.38
CA MET A 149 2.19 -16.73 -10.68
C MET A 149 2.33 -15.67 -9.59
N LEU A 150 1.90 -14.43 -9.84
CA LEU A 150 1.91 -13.35 -8.84
C LEU A 150 0.97 -13.67 -7.66
N VAL A 151 -0.23 -14.16 -7.94
CA VAL A 151 -1.16 -14.63 -6.89
C VAL A 151 -0.55 -15.80 -6.12
N GLY A 152 0.07 -16.76 -6.79
CA GLY A 152 0.76 -17.90 -6.18
C GLY A 152 1.92 -17.46 -5.27
N LEU A 153 2.71 -16.47 -5.69
CA LEU A 153 3.77 -15.88 -4.88
C LEU A 153 3.20 -15.23 -3.62
N TYR A 154 2.07 -14.53 -3.71
CA TYR A 154 1.42 -13.95 -2.54
C TYR A 154 0.91 -15.01 -1.57
N VAL A 155 0.21 -16.02 -2.07
CA VAL A 155 -0.26 -17.15 -1.23
C VAL A 155 0.91 -17.83 -0.54
N MET A 156 1.98 -18.12 -1.27
CA MET A 156 3.22 -18.69 -0.69
C MET A 156 3.78 -17.77 0.40
N TYR A 157 3.89 -16.47 0.15
CA TYR A 157 4.35 -15.49 1.13
C TYR A 157 3.49 -15.50 2.40
N VAL A 158 2.17 -15.48 2.25
CA VAL A 158 1.23 -15.53 3.37
C VAL A 158 1.44 -16.81 4.20
N VAL A 159 1.50 -17.97 3.55
CA VAL A 159 1.74 -19.26 4.23
C VAL A 159 3.07 -19.26 4.99
N LEU A 160 4.15 -18.77 4.37
CA LEU A 160 5.46 -18.70 5.02
C LEU A 160 5.46 -17.72 6.20
N THR A 161 4.76 -16.61 6.08
CA THR A 161 4.61 -15.59 7.14
C THR A 161 3.82 -16.15 8.31
N PHE A 162 2.69 -16.84 8.05
CA PHE A 162 1.93 -17.50 9.10
C PHE A 162 2.73 -18.58 9.82
N ARG A 163 3.45 -19.44 9.09
CA ARG A 163 4.30 -20.47 9.71
C ARG A 163 5.42 -19.87 10.58
N ALA A 164 5.97 -18.73 10.20
CA ALA A 164 6.95 -18.02 11.01
C ALA A 164 6.31 -17.38 12.25
N SER A 165 5.07 -16.89 12.13
CA SER A 165 4.31 -16.21 13.20
C SER A 165 3.73 -17.20 14.22
N THR A 166 3.39 -18.45 13.85
CA THR A 166 2.80 -19.45 14.76
C THR A 166 3.71 -19.72 15.98
N ARG A 167 5.00 -19.64 15.81
CA ARG A 167 5.98 -19.75 16.91
C ARG A 167 5.90 -18.60 17.92
N LEU A 168 5.38 -17.43 17.51
CA LEU A 168 5.17 -16.24 18.35
C LEU A 168 3.78 -16.27 19.03
N VAL A 169 2.82 -16.93 18.41
CA VAL A 169 1.45 -17.08 18.94
C VAL A 169 1.37 -18.08 20.09
N ASP A 170 2.20 -19.11 20.07
CA ASP A 170 2.35 -20.06 21.20
C ASP A 170 2.87 -19.37 22.48
N ALA A 171 3.32 -18.11 22.38
CA ALA A 171 3.74 -17.26 23.50
C ALA A 171 2.60 -16.43 24.14
N GLY A 172 1.33 -16.61 23.75
CA GLY A 172 0.19 -16.09 24.53
C GLY A 172 -0.37 -14.73 24.13
N HIS A 173 -0.12 -14.24 22.91
CA HIS A 173 -0.65 -12.96 22.44
C HIS A 173 -2.03 -13.13 21.76
N GLY A 174 -3.11 -12.91 22.52
CA GLY A 174 -4.49 -12.79 22.01
C GLY A 174 -4.74 -11.40 21.40
N THR A 175 -5.69 -11.30 20.47
CA THR A 175 -6.10 -9.99 19.92
C THR A 175 -6.83 -9.20 20.97
N GLU A 176 -6.32 -8.02 21.30
CA GLU A 176 -7.04 -6.99 22.07
C GLU A 176 -7.32 -5.81 21.14
N ALA A 177 -8.58 -5.40 21.02
CA ALA A 177 -8.94 -4.17 20.32
C ALA A 177 -8.45 -2.96 21.14
N PRO A 178 -7.47 -2.16 20.65
CA PRO A 178 -6.81 -1.13 21.45
C PRO A 178 -7.73 0.06 21.75
N HIS A 179 -8.82 0.20 21.02
CA HIS A 179 -9.77 1.31 21.13
C HIS A 179 -11.21 0.81 21.16
N ALA A 180 -12.08 1.52 21.89
CA ALA A 180 -13.52 1.24 21.89
C ALA A 180 -14.09 1.32 20.46
N MET A 181 -15.04 0.43 20.16
CA MET A 181 -15.73 0.42 18.87
C MET A 181 -16.38 1.79 18.59
N LEU A 182 -16.24 2.31 17.37
CA LEU A 182 -16.70 3.68 17.06
C LEU A 182 -18.21 3.83 17.23
N LEU A 183 -19.01 2.84 16.83
CA LEU A 183 -20.45 2.87 17.02
C LEU A 183 -20.86 2.74 18.50
N SER A 184 -20.02 2.18 19.37
CA SER A 184 -20.31 2.15 20.80
C SER A 184 -20.19 3.53 21.45
N ARG A 185 -19.38 4.43 20.89
CA ARG A 185 -19.28 5.82 21.36
C ARG A 185 -20.55 6.62 21.14
N VAL A 186 -21.40 6.19 20.22
CA VAL A 186 -22.73 6.79 19.97
C VAL A 186 -23.87 5.99 20.64
N GLY A 187 -23.55 5.12 21.61
CA GLY A 187 -24.50 4.41 22.45
C GLY A 187 -24.98 3.06 21.94
N LEU A 188 -24.42 2.53 20.85
CA LEU A 188 -24.79 1.20 20.37
C LEU A 188 -24.00 0.11 21.13
N PRO A 189 -24.62 -1.07 21.42
CA PRO A 189 -23.93 -2.15 22.12
C PRO A 189 -22.84 -2.78 21.24
N THR A 190 -21.72 -3.20 21.84
CA THR A 190 -20.67 -3.94 21.16
C THR A 190 -21.08 -5.40 20.99
N ASN A 191 -21.81 -5.72 19.94
CA ASN A 191 -22.23 -7.08 19.57
C ASN A 191 -21.95 -7.36 18.10
N LEU A 192 -22.12 -8.61 17.65
CA LEU A 192 -21.82 -9.00 16.28
C LEU A 192 -22.61 -8.18 15.24
N ALA A 193 -23.87 -7.87 15.50
CA ALA A 193 -24.70 -7.10 14.58
C ALA A 193 -24.15 -5.67 14.39
N THR A 194 -23.75 -5.02 15.47
CA THR A 194 -23.17 -3.67 15.42
C THR A 194 -21.78 -3.66 14.80
N ILE A 195 -20.96 -4.71 15.03
CA ILE A 195 -19.66 -4.88 14.36
C ILE A 195 -19.87 -5.01 12.85
N VAL A 196 -20.79 -5.88 12.43
CA VAL A 196 -21.12 -6.06 10.99
C VAL A 196 -21.68 -4.77 10.38
N LEU A 197 -22.55 -4.07 11.11
CA LEU A 197 -23.06 -2.77 10.67
C LEU A 197 -21.93 -1.76 10.47
N GLN A 198 -20.97 -1.67 11.40
CA GLN A 198 -19.82 -0.76 11.26
C GLN A 198 -18.91 -1.16 10.10
N LEU A 199 -18.70 -2.47 9.85
CA LEU A 199 -17.98 -2.95 8.67
C LEU A 199 -18.67 -2.52 7.37
N LEU A 200 -19.99 -2.69 7.28
CA LEU A 200 -20.76 -2.29 6.09
C LEU A 200 -20.72 -0.77 5.87
N ILE A 201 -20.80 0.04 6.94
CA ILE A 201 -20.63 1.49 6.86
C ILE A 201 -19.22 1.84 6.36
N GLY A 202 -18.18 1.20 6.90
CA GLY A 202 -16.80 1.39 6.46
C GLY A 202 -16.64 1.10 4.97
N VAL A 203 -17.15 -0.04 4.48
CA VAL A 203 -17.12 -0.41 3.05
C VAL A 203 -17.91 0.60 2.20
N ALA A 204 -19.11 1.00 2.62
CA ALA A 204 -19.92 1.96 1.88
C ALA A 204 -19.22 3.33 1.75
N LEU A 205 -18.59 3.80 2.83
CA LEU A 205 -17.79 5.03 2.82
C LEU A 205 -16.53 4.90 1.95
N LEU A 206 -15.84 3.75 1.98
CA LEU A 206 -14.69 3.47 1.10
C LEU A 206 -15.09 3.51 -0.37
N VAL A 207 -16.18 2.83 -0.74
CA VAL A 207 -16.68 2.81 -2.12
C VAL A 207 -17.10 4.21 -2.57
N GLY A 208 -17.84 4.94 -1.73
CA GLY A 208 -18.28 6.31 -2.04
C GLY A 208 -17.10 7.28 -2.14
N GLY A 209 -16.19 7.22 -1.18
CA GLY A 209 -14.96 8.03 -1.15
C GLY A 209 -14.04 7.76 -2.35
N ALA A 210 -13.82 6.48 -2.69
CA ALA A 210 -13.00 6.10 -3.84
C ALA A 210 -13.60 6.57 -5.17
N LYS A 211 -14.92 6.44 -5.36
CA LYS A 211 -15.59 6.96 -6.58
C LYS A 211 -15.44 8.47 -6.71
N GLY A 212 -15.71 9.23 -5.65
CA GLY A 212 -15.54 10.67 -5.68
C GLY A 212 -14.06 11.09 -5.85
N PHE A 213 -13.13 10.33 -5.26
CA PHE A 213 -11.70 10.56 -5.44
C PHE A 213 -11.25 10.35 -6.88
N ILE A 214 -11.68 9.26 -7.54
CA ILE A 214 -11.40 8.98 -8.96
C ILE A 214 -11.92 10.11 -9.85
N HIS A 215 -13.15 10.57 -9.61
CA HIS A 215 -13.73 11.71 -10.31
C HIS A 215 -12.92 13.01 -10.08
N GLY A 216 -12.48 13.24 -8.84
CA GLY A 216 -11.59 14.35 -8.48
C GLY A 216 -10.25 14.29 -9.21
N VAL A 217 -9.62 13.10 -9.33
CA VAL A 217 -8.37 12.88 -10.08
C VAL A 217 -8.57 13.22 -11.56
N GLU A 218 -9.65 12.73 -12.18
CA GLU A 218 -9.99 13.06 -13.57
C GLU A 218 -10.15 14.58 -13.76
N GLY A 219 -10.93 15.23 -12.90
CA GLY A 219 -11.18 16.66 -12.98
C GLY A 219 -9.91 17.51 -12.79
N VAL A 220 -9.06 17.16 -11.83
CA VAL A 220 -7.77 17.84 -11.60
C VAL A 220 -6.80 17.61 -12.75
N SER A 221 -6.76 16.42 -13.32
CA SER A 221 -5.97 16.07 -14.52
C SER A 221 -6.31 17.00 -15.69
N HIS A 222 -7.58 17.17 -15.98
CA HIS A 222 -8.04 18.11 -17.02
C HIS A 222 -7.65 19.56 -16.74
N VAL A 223 -7.79 20.01 -15.48
CA VAL A 223 -7.47 21.39 -15.09
C VAL A 223 -5.99 21.70 -15.20
N LEU A 224 -5.13 20.76 -14.84
CA LEU A 224 -3.67 20.91 -14.87
C LEU A 224 -3.06 20.60 -16.23
N GLY A 225 -3.83 19.98 -17.15
CA GLY A 225 -3.31 19.55 -18.46
C GLY A 225 -2.29 18.42 -18.37
N VAL A 226 -2.33 17.62 -17.27
CA VAL A 226 -1.47 16.45 -17.07
C VAL A 226 -2.27 15.16 -17.25
N SER A 227 -1.61 14.05 -17.63
CA SER A 227 -2.32 12.78 -17.77
C SER A 227 -2.87 12.27 -16.42
N ALA A 228 -4.01 11.59 -16.46
CA ALA A 228 -4.59 10.95 -15.28
C ALA A 228 -3.64 9.89 -14.71
N LEU A 229 -2.85 9.21 -15.55
CA LEU A 229 -1.81 8.27 -15.16
C LEU A 229 -0.75 8.96 -14.28
N LEU A 230 -0.18 10.08 -14.73
CA LEU A 230 0.85 10.80 -13.97
C LEU A 230 0.31 11.30 -12.63
N LEU A 231 -0.89 11.88 -12.65
CA LEU A 231 -1.51 12.39 -11.44
C LEU A 231 -1.81 11.25 -10.45
N SER A 232 -2.28 10.10 -10.92
CA SER A 232 -2.60 8.96 -10.08
C SER A 232 -1.35 8.24 -9.56
N LEU A 233 -0.25 8.17 -10.31
CA LEU A 233 1.04 7.66 -9.82
C LEU A 233 1.56 8.43 -8.59
N ILE A 234 1.20 9.71 -8.46
CA ILE A 234 1.68 10.59 -7.39
C ILE A 234 0.62 10.75 -6.29
N ILE A 235 -0.61 11.12 -6.65
CA ILE A 235 -1.63 11.57 -5.69
C ILE A 235 -2.32 10.40 -5.01
N VAL A 236 -2.67 9.34 -5.77
CA VAL A 236 -3.37 8.18 -5.17
C VAL A 236 -2.56 7.55 -4.04
N PRO A 237 -1.27 7.22 -4.20
CA PRO A 237 -0.50 6.63 -3.12
C PRO A 237 -0.22 7.58 -1.94
N ILE A 238 -0.19 8.91 -2.18
CA ILE A 238 -0.15 9.85 -1.05
C ILE A 238 -1.39 9.66 -0.18
N ALA A 239 -2.52 9.54 -0.85
CA ALA A 239 -3.83 9.45 -0.24
C ALA A 239 -4.03 8.11 0.50
N THR A 240 -3.88 7.01 -0.20
CA THR A 240 -4.25 5.69 0.28
C THR A 240 -3.28 5.14 1.30
N GLU A 241 -1.99 5.48 1.19
CA GLU A 241 -0.94 4.98 2.08
C GLU A 241 -0.57 5.90 3.25
N LEU A 242 -1.36 6.93 3.48
CA LEU A 242 -1.11 7.86 4.57
C LEU A 242 -1.13 7.17 5.96
N PRO A 243 -2.07 6.25 6.24
CA PRO A 243 -2.08 5.50 7.50
C PRO A 243 -0.80 4.70 7.73
N GLU A 244 -0.33 3.96 6.70
CA GLU A 244 0.90 3.14 6.75
C GLU A 244 2.11 4.01 7.04
N LYS A 245 2.22 5.18 6.38
CA LYS A 245 3.34 6.12 6.57
C LYS A 245 3.34 6.70 7.98
N VAL A 246 2.19 7.18 8.44
CA VAL A 246 2.05 7.77 9.78
C VAL A 246 2.37 6.74 10.85
N ASN A 247 1.81 5.54 10.76
CA ASN A 247 2.04 4.47 11.72
C ASN A 247 3.52 4.08 11.74
N SER A 248 4.14 3.88 10.58
CA SER A 248 5.55 3.49 10.49
C SER A 248 6.49 4.57 11.03
N VAL A 249 6.21 5.86 10.79
CA VAL A 249 6.96 6.98 11.38
C VAL A 249 6.79 7.03 12.90
N LEU A 250 5.60 6.80 13.43
CA LEU A 250 5.36 6.76 14.88
C LEU A 250 6.07 5.58 15.55
N TRP A 251 6.01 4.39 14.96
CA TRP A 251 6.66 3.19 15.48
C TRP A 251 8.18 3.30 15.46
N ILE A 252 8.78 3.81 14.37
CA ILE A 252 10.23 3.99 14.29
C ILE A 252 10.76 4.98 15.33
N ARG A 253 10.01 6.06 15.59
CA ARG A 253 10.33 7.03 16.66
C ARG A 253 10.27 6.41 18.06
N ARG A 254 9.42 5.40 18.24
CA ARG A 254 9.29 4.63 19.50
C ARG A 254 10.28 3.47 19.61
N GLY A 255 11.22 3.32 18.66
CA GLY A 255 12.19 2.22 18.63
C GLY A 255 11.61 0.87 18.18
N LYS A 256 10.36 0.83 17.66
CA LYS A 256 9.69 -0.38 17.16
C LYS A 256 10.05 -0.62 15.69
N ASP A 257 11.33 -0.81 15.41
CA ASP A 257 11.88 -0.88 14.06
C ASP A 257 11.30 -2.04 13.23
N THR A 258 11.13 -3.21 13.86
CA THR A 258 10.55 -4.39 13.22
C THR A 258 9.11 -4.18 12.81
N LEU A 259 8.30 -3.56 13.68
CA LEU A 259 6.91 -3.28 13.39
C LEU A 259 6.77 -2.24 12.27
N ALA A 260 7.57 -1.17 12.31
CA ALA A 260 7.58 -0.12 11.31
C ALA A 260 7.95 -0.64 9.92
N PHE A 261 9.03 -1.43 9.82
CA PHE A 261 9.44 -2.01 8.53
C PHE A 261 8.54 -3.15 8.09
N GLY A 262 8.06 -4.02 9.00
CA GLY A 262 7.11 -5.09 8.65
C GLY A 262 5.84 -4.56 8.01
N ASN A 263 5.31 -3.42 8.51
CA ASN A 263 4.17 -2.74 7.91
C ASN A 263 4.45 -2.32 6.46
N ILE A 264 5.57 -1.63 6.22
CA ILE A 264 5.95 -1.15 4.88
C ILE A 264 6.27 -2.29 3.93
N THR A 265 7.11 -3.26 4.35
CA THR A 265 7.54 -4.35 3.46
C THR A 265 6.43 -5.35 3.19
N GLY A 266 5.55 -5.59 4.15
CA GLY A 266 4.33 -6.39 3.97
C GLY A 266 3.36 -5.76 2.97
N ALA A 267 3.12 -4.44 3.08
CA ALA A 267 2.34 -3.69 2.11
C ALA A 267 2.98 -3.73 0.70
N MET A 268 4.30 -3.57 0.61
CA MET A 268 5.02 -3.70 -0.67
C MET A 268 4.82 -5.07 -1.32
N VAL A 269 4.85 -6.17 -0.55
CA VAL A 269 4.61 -7.52 -1.09
C VAL A 269 3.19 -7.63 -1.63
N PHE A 270 2.18 -7.17 -0.90
CA PHE A 270 0.79 -7.14 -1.36
C PHE A 270 0.64 -6.35 -2.66
N GLN A 271 1.17 -5.13 -2.69
CA GLN A 271 1.11 -4.21 -3.83
C GLN A 271 1.99 -4.65 -5.00
N GLY A 272 3.05 -5.42 -4.76
CA GLY A 272 3.91 -5.99 -5.80
C GLY A 272 3.40 -7.32 -6.38
N THR A 273 2.35 -7.89 -5.81
CA THR A 273 1.77 -9.18 -6.21
C THR A 273 0.33 -9.07 -6.69
N LEU A 274 -0.63 -8.92 -5.76
CA LEU A 274 -2.06 -8.98 -6.07
C LEU A 274 -2.54 -7.82 -6.93
N LEU A 275 -2.10 -6.59 -6.63
CA LEU A 275 -2.54 -5.44 -7.41
C LEU A 275 -1.99 -5.48 -8.85
N PRO A 276 -0.71 -5.77 -9.11
CA PRO A 276 -0.24 -6.01 -10.48
C PRO A 276 -0.94 -7.17 -11.19
N ALA A 277 -1.27 -8.27 -10.50
CA ALA A 277 -2.04 -9.36 -11.11
C ALA A 277 -3.39 -8.87 -11.65
N ILE A 278 -4.08 -8.01 -10.90
CA ILE A 278 -5.32 -7.35 -11.34
C ILE A 278 -5.05 -6.41 -12.51
N GLY A 279 -4.02 -5.56 -12.41
CA GLY A 279 -3.64 -4.63 -13.48
C GLY A 279 -3.32 -5.36 -14.80
N ILE A 280 -2.54 -6.44 -14.75
CA ILE A 280 -2.20 -7.27 -15.90
C ILE A 280 -3.46 -7.81 -16.58
N MET A 281 -4.47 -8.23 -15.82
CA MET A 281 -5.69 -8.83 -16.39
C MET A 281 -6.70 -7.81 -16.91
N LEU A 282 -6.80 -6.65 -16.27
CA LEU A 282 -7.87 -5.68 -16.52
C LEU A 282 -7.44 -4.43 -17.31
N THR A 283 -6.14 -4.26 -17.59
CA THR A 283 -5.62 -3.10 -18.33
C THR A 283 -4.70 -3.53 -19.46
N PRO A 284 -4.35 -2.64 -20.39
CA PRO A 284 -3.30 -2.91 -21.38
C PRO A 284 -1.96 -3.29 -20.74
N TRP A 285 -1.65 -2.76 -19.53
CA TRP A 285 -0.43 -3.00 -18.77
C TRP A 285 0.84 -2.78 -19.61
N GLU A 286 0.97 -1.58 -20.19
CA GLU A 286 1.99 -1.23 -21.16
C GLU A 286 3.18 -0.50 -20.53
N PRO A 287 4.42 -0.67 -21.11
CA PRO A 287 5.62 -0.02 -20.61
C PRO A 287 5.72 1.44 -21.07
N ARG A 288 4.81 2.30 -20.65
CA ARG A 288 4.88 3.75 -20.91
C ARG A 288 6.09 4.36 -20.21
N PRO A 289 6.70 5.45 -20.72
CA PRO A 289 7.91 6.04 -20.13
C PRO A 289 7.79 6.40 -18.65
N GLU A 290 6.65 6.97 -18.24
CA GLU A 290 6.37 7.35 -16.85
C GLU A 290 6.29 6.11 -15.94
N VAL A 291 5.64 5.06 -16.43
CA VAL A 291 5.49 3.76 -15.77
C VAL A 291 6.85 3.10 -15.60
N LEU A 292 7.63 2.98 -16.68
CA LEU A 292 8.96 2.36 -16.63
C LEU A 292 9.92 3.12 -15.72
N THR A 293 9.90 4.46 -15.75
CA THR A 293 10.72 5.28 -14.85
C THR A 293 10.37 4.98 -13.39
N GLY A 294 9.09 4.93 -13.04
CA GLY A 294 8.61 4.60 -11.69
C GLY A 294 9.01 3.19 -11.26
N VAL A 295 8.80 2.20 -12.14
CA VAL A 295 9.13 0.79 -11.89
C VAL A 295 10.64 0.59 -11.67
N ILE A 296 11.49 1.18 -12.53
CA ILE A 296 12.95 1.09 -12.41
C ILE A 296 13.41 1.69 -11.08
N ILE A 297 12.92 2.87 -10.72
CA ILE A 297 13.26 3.53 -9.46
C ILE A 297 12.78 2.68 -8.26
N THR A 298 11.58 2.10 -8.33
CA THR A 298 11.04 1.24 -7.30
C THR A 298 11.91 0.01 -7.07
N LEU A 299 12.25 -0.70 -8.15
CA LEU A 299 13.12 -1.89 -8.10
C LEU A 299 14.53 -1.53 -7.61
N ALA A 300 15.09 -0.43 -8.07
CA ALA A 300 16.39 0.05 -7.63
C ALA A 300 16.40 0.41 -6.14
N ALA A 301 15.37 1.13 -5.66
CA ALA A 301 15.22 1.49 -4.25
C ALA A 301 15.01 0.25 -3.36
N ALA A 302 14.18 -0.70 -3.79
CA ALA A 302 13.96 -1.94 -3.06
C ALA A 302 15.22 -2.83 -3.03
N ALA A 303 15.92 -2.96 -4.16
CA ALA A 303 17.20 -3.69 -4.23
C ALA A 303 18.26 -3.02 -3.34
N TRP A 304 18.31 -1.69 -3.33
CA TRP A 304 19.17 -0.92 -2.47
C TRP A 304 18.91 -1.19 -0.99
N LEU A 305 17.64 -1.16 -0.55
CA LEU A 305 17.25 -1.54 0.81
C LEU A 305 17.68 -2.97 1.13
N ARG A 306 17.43 -3.91 0.22
CA ARG A 306 17.78 -5.32 0.40
C ARG A 306 19.30 -5.55 0.53
N VAL A 307 20.10 -4.87 -0.27
CA VAL A 307 21.58 -4.97 -0.23
C VAL A 307 22.13 -4.32 1.06
N ASN A 308 21.52 -3.22 1.51
CA ASN A 308 21.93 -2.54 2.73
C ASN A 308 21.42 -3.19 4.01
N ALA A 309 20.52 -4.19 3.93
CA ALA A 309 20.06 -4.97 5.07
C ALA A 309 21.15 -5.91 5.61
N ARG A 310 22.16 -5.34 6.26
CA ARG A 310 23.29 -6.06 6.85
C ARG A 310 22.96 -6.52 8.27
N THR A 311 23.87 -7.28 8.87
CA THR A 311 23.76 -7.76 10.26
C THR A 311 23.58 -6.64 11.29
N ARG A 312 24.07 -5.43 10.98
CA ARG A 312 23.96 -4.24 11.83
C ARG A 312 22.72 -3.39 11.56
N GLY A 313 21.81 -3.83 10.70
CA GLY A 313 20.60 -3.10 10.30
C GLY A 313 20.80 -2.21 9.07
N LEU A 314 19.78 -1.40 8.78
CA LEU A 314 19.73 -0.44 7.67
C LEU A 314 20.33 0.89 8.11
N ALA A 315 21.33 1.38 7.39
CA ALA A 315 21.92 2.68 7.69
C ALA A 315 20.95 3.83 7.33
N ILE A 316 20.84 4.83 8.20
CA ILE A 316 19.93 5.98 7.96
C ILE A 316 20.27 6.71 6.66
N TRP A 317 21.55 6.90 6.34
CA TRP A 317 21.95 7.52 5.07
C TRP A 317 21.47 6.75 3.83
N ALA A 318 21.39 5.40 3.91
CA ALA A 318 20.92 4.59 2.80
C ALA A 318 19.41 4.76 2.55
N LEU A 319 18.64 4.99 3.62
CA LEU A 319 17.22 5.31 3.52
C LEU A 319 16.99 6.74 3.00
N LEU A 320 17.84 7.69 3.39
CA LEU A 320 17.80 9.05 2.86
C LEU A 320 18.08 9.09 1.35
N ALA A 321 18.97 8.21 0.85
CA ALA A 321 19.25 8.10 -0.58
C ALA A 321 18.02 7.69 -1.39
N ASN A 322 17.11 6.89 -0.84
CA ASN A 322 15.86 6.54 -1.50
C ASN A 322 14.94 7.74 -1.73
N GLY A 323 14.98 8.75 -0.83
CA GLY A 323 14.28 10.02 -1.04
C GLY A 323 14.75 10.78 -2.28
N ALA A 324 16.05 10.72 -2.58
CA ALA A 324 16.58 11.28 -3.83
C ALA A 324 16.03 10.54 -5.07
N GLY A 325 15.77 9.23 -4.96
CA GLY A 325 15.10 8.46 -6.01
C GLY A 325 13.69 8.98 -6.29
N TYR A 326 12.91 9.29 -5.25
CA TYR A 326 11.58 9.88 -5.42
C TYR A 326 11.62 11.28 -6.03
N ALA A 327 12.52 12.15 -5.54
CA ALA A 327 12.71 13.46 -6.10
C ALA A 327 13.16 13.41 -7.57
N GLY A 328 14.04 12.48 -7.92
CA GLY A 328 14.45 12.22 -9.30
C GLY A 328 13.29 11.76 -10.18
N TYR A 329 12.43 10.87 -9.66
CA TYR A 329 11.21 10.46 -10.36
C TYR A 329 10.31 11.66 -10.68
N LEU A 330 10.02 12.49 -9.67
CA LEU A 330 9.21 13.70 -9.85
C LEU A 330 9.85 14.66 -10.86
N ALA A 331 11.15 14.90 -10.76
CA ALA A 331 11.86 15.80 -11.68
C ALA A 331 11.78 15.32 -13.13
N VAL A 332 11.97 14.01 -13.38
CA VAL A 332 11.92 13.45 -14.74
C VAL A 332 10.49 13.44 -15.30
N THR A 333 9.49 13.14 -14.46
CA THR A 333 8.10 13.01 -14.91
C THR A 333 7.39 14.35 -15.08
N LEU A 334 7.71 15.35 -14.25
CA LEU A 334 7.11 16.69 -14.35
C LEU A 334 7.81 17.59 -15.39
N ALA A 335 9.03 17.24 -15.82
CA ALA A 335 9.76 17.98 -16.88
C ALA A 335 9.34 17.58 -18.30
N ARG A 336 8.49 16.56 -18.46
CA ARG A 336 7.94 16.09 -19.74
C ARG A 336 6.55 16.65 -19.99
#